data_d3c613ac3f7874bb44ade7d59cc6ef76
#
_entry.id   d3c613ac3f7874bb44ade7d59cc6ef76
#
_cell.length_a   1.000
_cell.length_b   1.000
_cell.length_c   1.000
_cell.angle_alpha   90.00
_cell.angle_beta   90.00
_cell.angle_gamma   90.00
#
_symmetry.space_group_name_H-M   'P 1'
#
loop_
_entity.id
_entity.type
_entity.pdbx_description
1 polymer ?
#
loop_
_entity_poly.entity_id
_entity_poly.type
_entity_poly.pdbx_seq_one_letter_code
_entity_poly.pdbx_strand_id
1 'polypeptide(L)'
;YEVATYVEDLMQELNGEQFKESVNSLWQAFQELSTKPAISTNQNLVLQKAELLVTRSQSIYSDLKSYQSNINEQIKDDVDRANEIGNRVYELNRKIQKIEAGGVETAMTLRDER
;
A
#
# COMPACT_ATOMS: atom_id res chain seq x y z
N TYR A 1 1.04 -6.97 -8.14
CA TYR A 1 1.92 -8.02 -7.61
C TYR A 1 2.84 -7.49 -6.50
N GLU A 2 3.51 -6.37 -6.71
CA GLU A 2 4.40 -5.74 -5.70
C GLU A 2 3.65 -5.32 -4.44
N VAL A 3 2.45 -4.79 -4.59
CA VAL A 3 1.60 -4.35 -3.47
C VAL A 3 1.16 -5.56 -2.63
N ALA A 4 0.74 -6.64 -3.28
CA ALA A 4 0.32 -7.86 -2.58
C ALA A 4 1.47 -8.46 -1.77
N THR A 5 2.68 -8.50 -2.36
CA THR A 5 3.89 -8.99 -1.68
C THR A 5 4.26 -8.10 -0.49
N TYR A 6 4.18 -6.79 -0.67
CA TYR A 6 4.47 -5.82 0.38
C TYR A 6 3.49 -5.94 1.56
N VAL A 7 2.21 -6.10 1.27
CA VAL A 7 1.17 -6.34 2.29
C VAL A 7 1.42 -7.65 3.03
N GLU A 8 1.78 -8.70 2.29
CA GLU A 8 2.04 -10.00 2.87
C GLU A 8 3.24 -9.95 3.81
N ASP A 9 4.32 -9.32 3.41
CA ASP A 9 5.51 -9.10 4.24
C ASP A 9 5.19 -8.28 5.48
N LEU A 10 4.40 -7.22 5.32
CA LEU A 10 3.99 -6.36 6.42
C LEU A 10 3.07 -7.11 7.41
N MET A 11 2.15 -7.93 6.89
CA MET A 11 1.26 -8.75 7.71
C MET A 11 2.02 -9.85 8.45
N GLN A 12 3.04 -10.42 7.82
CA GLN A 12 3.96 -11.35 8.49
C GLN A 12 4.71 -10.67 9.62
N GLU A 13 5.15 -9.45 9.45
CA GLU A 13 5.83 -8.69 10.49
C GLU A 13 4.88 -8.26 11.62
N LEU A 14 3.64 -7.88 11.29
CA LEU A 14 2.60 -7.54 12.27
C LEU A 14 2.12 -8.74 13.08
N ASN A 15 1.97 -9.90 12.43
CA ASN A 15 1.68 -11.17 13.08
C ASN A 15 2.97 -11.84 13.53
N GLY A 16 4.10 -11.24 13.27
CA GLY A 16 5.40 -11.82 13.27
C GLY A 16 5.87 -12.21 14.66
N GLU A 17 6.61 -13.25 14.66
CA GLU A 17 7.28 -13.79 15.80
C GLU A 17 8.20 -12.77 16.48
N GLN A 18 8.76 -11.84 15.72
CA GLN A 18 9.68 -10.82 16.23
C GLN A 18 9.01 -9.84 17.20
N PHE A 19 7.81 -9.37 16.90
CA PHE A 19 7.06 -8.49 17.81
C PHE A 19 6.63 -9.28 19.06
N LYS A 20 6.12 -10.46 18.85
CA LYS A 20 5.72 -11.39 19.92
C LYS A 20 6.90 -11.75 20.81
N GLU A 21 8.05 -12.03 20.22
CA GLU A 21 9.30 -12.26 20.94
C GLU A 21 9.71 -11.05 21.78
N SER A 22 9.57 -9.84 21.25
CA SER A 22 9.90 -8.61 21.98
C SER A 22 9.02 -8.43 23.20
N VAL A 23 7.72 -8.71 23.08
CA VAL A 23 6.77 -8.68 24.20
C VAL A 23 7.10 -9.74 25.23
N ASN A 24 7.37 -10.96 24.80
CA ASN A 24 7.75 -12.07 25.69
C ASN A 24 9.07 -11.79 26.42
N SER A 25 10.05 -11.23 25.73
CA SER A 25 11.34 -10.84 26.32
C SER A 25 11.18 -9.79 27.41
N LEU A 26 10.32 -8.80 27.17
CA LEU A 26 9.99 -7.78 28.16
C LEU A 26 9.31 -8.41 29.38
N TRP A 27 8.36 -9.31 29.14
CA TRP A 27 7.66 -10.04 30.22
C TRP A 27 8.64 -10.85 31.08
N GLN A 28 9.56 -11.59 30.45
CA GLN A 28 10.59 -12.35 31.15
C GLN A 28 11.51 -11.44 31.96
N ALA A 29 11.88 -10.29 31.42
CA ALA A 29 12.72 -9.32 32.13
C ALA A 29 11.99 -8.77 33.36
N PHE A 30 10.69 -8.50 33.27
CA PHE A 30 9.86 -8.09 34.41
C PHE A 30 9.77 -9.20 35.48
N GLN A 31 9.62 -10.45 35.07
CA GLN A 31 9.59 -11.60 36.00
C GLN A 31 10.90 -11.71 36.75
N GLU A 32 12.04 -11.60 36.10
CA GLU A 32 13.34 -11.59 36.76
C GLU A 32 13.54 -10.43 37.71
N LEU A 33 13.11 -9.23 37.31
CA LEU A 33 13.13 -8.06 38.16
C LEU A 33 12.25 -8.25 39.40
N SER A 34 11.10 -8.90 39.24
CA SER A 34 10.16 -9.21 40.34
C SER A 34 10.78 -10.13 41.38
N THR A 35 11.60 -11.10 40.94
CA THR A 35 12.28 -12.02 41.83
C THR A 35 13.52 -11.45 42.50
N LYS A 36 14.24 -10.58 41.81
CA LYS A 36 15.49 -9.97 42.29
C LYS A 36 15.52 -8.44 41.99
N PRO A 37 14.69 -7.64 42.66
CA PRO A 37 14.54 -6.23 42.32
C PRO A 37 15.75 -5.36 42.68
N ALA A 38 16.63 -5.82 43.53
CA ALA A 38 17.81 -5.04 43.96
C ALA A 38 18.97 -5.12 42.96
N ILE A 39 18.93 -6.00 41.97
CA ILE A 39 20.00 -6.15 40.98
C ILE A 39 19.83 -5.14 39.85
N SER A 40 20.79 -4.20 39.73
CA SER A 40 20.74 -3.16 38.72
C SER A 40 20.77 -3.70 37.29
N THR A 41 21.42 -4.85 37.06
CA THR A 41 21.41 -5.55 35.77
C THR A 41 19.99 -5.92 35.32
N ASN A 42 19.15 -6.40 36.25
CA ASN A 42 17.74 -6.73 35.95
C ASN A 42 16.93 -5.48 35.62
N GLN A 43 17.17 -4.36 36.30
CA GLN A 43 16.52 -3.08 36.01
C GLN A 43 16.89 -2.58 34.61
N ASN A 44 18.18 -2.63 34.27
CA ASN A 44 18.70 -2.24 32.96
C ASN A 44 18.15 -3.12 31.86
N LEU A 45 17.99 -4.42 32.11
CA LEU A 45 17.46 -5.37 31.15
C LEU A 45 15.99 -5.03 30.79
N VAL A 46 15.17 -4.70 31.80
CA VAL A 46 13.78 -4.25 31.55
C VAL A 46 13.76 -3.01 30.67
N LEU A 47 14.61 -2.02 30.97
CA LEU A 47 14.70 -0.79 30.16
C LEU A 47 15.12 -1.10 28.71
N GLN A 48 16.12 -1.94 28.52
CA GLN A 48 16.56 -2.33 27.17
C GLN A 48 15.46 -3.05 26.39
N LYS A 49 14.73 -3.96 27.03
CA LYS A 49 13.64 -4.69 26.37
C LYS A 49 12.44 -3.78 26.07
N ALA A 50 12.16 -2.83 26.95
CA ALA A 50 11.14 -1.82 26.72
C ALA A 50 11.51 -0.91 25.54
N GLU A 51 12.76 -0.45 25.45
CA GLU A 51 13.26 0.34 24.33
C GLU A 51 13.19 -0.43 23.01
N LEU A 52 13.54 -1.68 23.01
CA LEU A 52 13.44 -2.54 21.84
C LEU A 52 11.99 -2.68 21.36
N LEU A 53 11.05 -2.87 22.26
CA LEU A 53 9.62 -2.96 21.95
C LEU A 53 9.11 -1.63 21.34
N VAL A 54 9.49 -0.50 21.92
CA VAL A 54 9.13 0.83 21.40
C VAL A 54 9.71 1.02 19.99
N THR A 55 10.97 0.69 19.78
CA THR A 55 11.65 0.81 18.48
C THR A 55 10.93 -0.05 17.42
N ARG A 56 10.56 -1.27 17.76
CA ARG A 56 9.81 -2.14 16.83
C ARG A 56 8.44 -1.59 16.52
N SER A 57 7.73 -1.09 17.53
CA SER A 57 6.41 -0.47 17.34
C SER A 57 6.49 0.74 16.43
N GLN A 58 7.51 1.58 16.59
CA GLN A 58 7.75 2.73 15.75
C GLN A 58 8.09 2.33 14.31
N SER A 59 8.88 1.26 14.12
CA SER A 59 9.22 0.73 12.81
C SER A 59 7.97 0.23 12.08
N ILE A 60 7.12 -0.53 12.76
CA ILE A 60 5.85 -1.03 12.20
C ILE A 60 4.94 0.15 11.81
N TYR A 61 4.83 1.15 12.66
CA TYR A 61 4.04 2.35 12.38
C TYR A 61 4.56 3.09 11.15
N SER A 62 5.88 3.26 11.06
CA SER A 62 6.53 3.91 9.91
C SER A 62 6.29 3.13 8.61
N ASP A 63 6.39 1.81 8.65
CA ASP A 63 6.15 0.94 7.50
C ASP A 63 4.69 1.00 7.04
N LEU A 64 3.75 1.00 7.97
CA LEU A 64 2.31 1.16 7.68
C LEU A 64 2.03 2.51 7.04
N LYS A 65 2.65 3.56 7.53
CA LYS A 65 2.47 4.91 6.99
C LYS A 65 3.04 5.03 5.57
N SER A 66 4.20 4.46 5.31
CA SER A 66 4.80 4.39 3.98
C SER A 66 3.92 3.60 3.03
N TYR A 67 3.37 2.49 3.46
CA TYR A 67 2.45 1.67 2.70
C TYR A 67 1.18 2.44 2.32
N GLN A 68 0.60 3.15 3.27
CA GLN A 68 -0.58 3.99 3.03
C GLN A 68 -0.28 5.07 1.98
N SER A 69 0.88 5.71 2.08
CA SER A 69 1.33 6.71 1.11
C SER A 69 1.48 6.12 -0.29
N ASN A 70 2.10 4.95 -0.40
CA ASN A 70 2.28 4.25 -1.67
C ASN A 70 0.94 3.85 -2.31
N ILE A 71 -0.02 3.38 -1.51
CA ILE A 71 -1.37 3.07 -2.00
C ILE A 71 -2.06 4.33 -2.52
N ASN A 72 -1.97 5.43 -1.79
CA ASN A 72 -2.58 6.69 -2.21
C ASN A 72 -2.01 7.19 -3.54
N GLU A 73 -0.70 7.09 -3.74
CA GLU A 73 -0.06 7.41 -5.02
C GLU A 73 -0.53 6.49 -6.13
N GLN A 74 -0.63 5.20 -5.87
CA GLN A 74 -1.10 4.22 -6.84
C GLN A 74 -2.54 4.47 -7.25
N ILE A 75 -3.41 4.78 -6.31
CA ILE A 75 -4.82 5.15 -6.59
C ILE A 75 -4.87 6.39 -7.47
N LYS A 76 -4.07 7.41 -7.17
CA LYS A 76 -3.98 8.63 -7.97
C LYS A 76 -3.55 8.33 -9.41
N ASP A 77 -2.50 7.55 -9.58
CA ASP A 77 -1.99 7.15 -10.89
C ASP A 77 -3.03 6.34 -11.67
N ASP A 78 -3.72 5.43 -11.01
CA ASP A 78 -4.78 4.61 -11.63
C ASP A 78 -5.97 5.46 -12.06
N VAL A 79 -6.36 6.45 -11.26
CA VAL A 79 -7.42 7.40 -11.61
C VAL A 79 -6.99 8.24 -12.82
N ASP A 80 -5.77 8.74 -12.84
CA ASP A 80 -5.23 9.53 -13.97
C ASP A 80 -5.22 8.69 -15.27
N ARG A 81 -4.81 7.41 -15.17
CA ARG A 81 -4.85 6.49 -16.31
C ARG A 81 -6.27 6.19 -16.77
N ALA A 82 -7.20 5.99 -15.85
CA ALA A 82 -8.61 5.78 -16.20
C ALA A 82 -9.19 6.98 -16.94
N ASN A 83 -8.88 8.19 -16.47
CA ASN A 83 -9.30 9.42 -17.14
C ASN A 83 -8.68 9.57 -18.54
N GLU A 84 -7.42 9.24 -18.69
CA GLU A 84 -6.73 9.25 -19.99
C GLU A 84 -7.37 8.27 -20.97
N ILE A 85 -7.66 7.06 -20.52
CA ILE A 85 -8.34 6.03 -21.33
C ILE A 85 -9.73 6.51 -21.72
N GLY A 86 -10.49 7.08 -20.77
CA GLY A 86 -11.82 7.64 -21.03
C GLY A 86 -11.78 8.72 -22.10
N ASN A 87 -10.81 9.62 -22.05
CA ASN A 87 -10.62 10.68 -23.06
C ASN A 87 -10.27 10.08 -24.43
N ARG A 88 -9.42 9.07 -24.46
CA ARG A 88 -9.09 8.36 -25.71
C ARG A 88 -10.29 7.69 -26.34
N VAL A 89 -11.09 7.01 -25.54
CA VAL A 89 -12.34 6.38 -26.01
C VAL A 89 -13.28 7.43 -26.57
N TYR A 90 -13.45 8.56 -25.89
CA TYR A 90 -14.26 9.67 -26.34
C TYR A 90 -13.80 10.21 -27.72
N GLU A 91 -12.50 10.45 -27.86
CA GLU A 91 -11.92 10.92 -29.13
C GLU A 91 -12.11 9.90 -30.25
N LEU A 92 -11.89 8.63 -29.97
CA LEU A 92 -12.11 7.56 -30.96
C LEU A 92 -13.56 7.49 -31.38
N ASN A 93 -14.50 7.60 -30.45
CA ASN A 93 -15.92 7.60 -30.76
C ASN A 93 -16.27 8.79 -31.67
N ARG A 94 -15.72 9.97 -31.40
CA ARG A 94 -15.92 11.15 -32.26
C ARG A 94 -15.36 10.92 -33.66
N LYS A 95 -14.18 10.32 -33.79
CA LYS A 95 -13.58 10.02 -35.10
C LYS A 95 -14.43 8.99 -35.86
N ILE A 96 -14.91 7.97 -35.19
CA ILE A 96 -15.80 6.95 -35.77
C ILE A 96 -17.09 7.61 -36.30
N GLN A 97 -17.72 8.48 -35.51
CA GLN A 97 -18.91 9.19 -35.91
C GLN A 97 -18.68 10.07 -37.15
N LYS A 98 -17.54 10.75 -37.23
CA LYS A 98 -17.17 11.54 -38.39
C LYS A 98 -16.97 10.66 -39.64
N ILE A 99 -16.30 9.52 -39.50
CA ILE A 99 -16.06 8.60 -40.59
C ILE A 99 -17.39 7.99 -41.09
N GLU A 100 -18.27 7.59 -40.19
CA GLU A 100 -19.59 7.10 -40.53
C GLU A 100 -20.45 8.13 -41.23
N ALA A 101 -20.47 9.37 -40.71
CA ALA A 101 -21.19 10.49 -41.34
C ALA A 101 -20.63 10.80 -42.75
N GLY A 102 -19.30 10.84 -42.90
CA GLY A 102 -18.65 11.04 -44.18
C GLY A 102 -18.92 9.90 -45.16
N GLY A 103 -18.95 8.65 -44.66
CA GLY A 103 -19.28 7.49 -45.46
C GLY A 103 -20.73 7.50 -45.97
N VAL A 104 -21.67 7.90 -45.11
CA VAL A 104 -23.08 8.08 -45.50
C VAL A 104 -23.25 9.18 -46.54
N GLU A 105 -22.62 10.33 -46.32
CA GLU A 105 -22.63 11.42 -47.30
C GLU A 105 -22.07 11.00 -48.65
N THR A 106 -20.94 10.31 -48.67
CA THR A 106 -20.33 9.82 -49.91
C THR A 106 -21.24 8.82 -50.62
N ALA A 107 -21.86 7.90 -49.87
CA ALA A 107 -22.81 6.94 -50.44
C ALA A 107 -24.05 7.64 -51.02
N MET A 108 -24.57 8.65 -50.36
CA MET A 108 -25.70 9.43 -50.82
C MET A 108 -25.33 10.21 -52.13
N THR A 109 -24.15 10.82 -52.14
CA THR A 109 -23.65 11.55 -53.32
C THR A 109 -23.50 10.62 -54.51
N LEU A 110 -22.91 9.45 -54.33
CA LEU A 110 -22.77 8.42 -55.37
C LEU A 110 -24.13 7.91 -55.88
N ARG A 111 -25.10 7.85 -55.01
CA ARG A 111 -26.47 7.46 -55.32
C ARG A 111 -27.18 8.51 -56.15
N ASP A 112 -26.97 9.78 -55.87
CA ASP A 112 -27.59 10.93 -56.57
C ASP A 112 -26.97 11.13 -57.97
N GLU A 113 -25.71 10.75 -58.16
CA GLU A 113 -25.03 10.78 -59.48
C GLU A 113 -25.50 9.70 -60.45
N ARG A 114 -26.25 8.70 -60.04
CA ARG A 114 -26.87 7.71 -60.89
C ARG A 114 -28.20 8.21 -61.48
#